data_a57922218dd4782ae81bcbe425c9d6bb
#
_entry.id   a57922218dd4782ae81bcbe425c9d6bb
#
_cell.length_a   1.000
_cell.length_b   1.000
_cell.length_c   1.000
_cell.angle_alpha   90.00
_cell.angle_beta   90.00
_cell.angle_gamma   90.00
#
_symmetry.space_group_name_H-M   'P 1'
#
loop_
_entity.id
_entity.type
_entity.pdbx_description
1 polymer ?
#
loop_
_entity_poly.entity_id
_entity_poly.type
_entity_poly.pdbx_seq_one_letter_code
_entity_poly.pdbx_strand_id
1 'polypeptide(L)'
;LANQLNSCDDELNPKNQNGIVAFDTSSFENTILGGQTGMTISYFDGKGVTLSSPLPNPLVSASQNIKVKIENPINPSCFAERVLPLKVIPLPNVDLNENGSYSELVCTNIIGYTVTLNAGVSGSSASTYTYKWYLDGVEIPNETKSTIVVGKAGLYSVDVSNSNNCF
;
A
#
# COMPACT_ATOMS: atom_id res chain seq x y z
N LEU A 1 -1.28 2.88 21.95
CA LEU A 1 -2.28 1.95 21.42
C LEU A 1 -1.98 1.76 19.95
N ALA A 2 -1.82 0.50 19.51
CA ALA A 2 -1.67 0.19 18.11
C ALA A 2 -2.91 0.72 17.39
N ASN A 3 -2.71 1.79 16.73
CA ASN A 3 -3.73 2.37 15.90
C ASN A 3 -3.94 1.55 14.68
N GLN A 4 -4.52 1.43 13.82
CA GLN A 4 -4.68 0.72 12.57
C GLN A 4 -3.34 0.30 11.96
N LEU A 5 -3.21 -0.96 11.55
CA LEU A 5 -2.13 -1.39 10.66
C LEU A 5 -2.54 -1.19 9.21
N ASN A 6 -1.76 -0.41 8.52
CA ASN A 6 -1.91 -0.17 7.08
C ASN A 6 -0.77 -0.84 6.33
N SER A 7 -1.07 -1.54 5.25
CA SER A 7 -0.08 -2.03 4.30
C SER A 7 -0.58 -1.80 2.88
N CYS A 8 0.31 -1.45 1.98
CA CYS A 8 -0.04 -1.40 0.56
C CYS A 8 -0.27 -2.82 0.04
N ASP A 9 -1.17 -2.99 -0.92
CA ASP A 9 -1.25 -4.23 -1.70
C ASP A 9 0.11 -4.51 -2.33
N ASP A 10 0.57 -5.76 -2.32
CA ASP A 10 1.94 -6.13 -2.67
C ASP A 10 2.08 -6.70 -4.10
N GLU A 11 1.04 -6.58 -4.91
CA GLU A 11 1.07 -7.03 -6.29
C GLU A 11 1.89 -6.09 -7.19
N LEU A 12 2.82 -6.65 -7.97
CA LEU A 12 3.63 -5.87 -8.91
C LEU A 12 2.82 -5.22 -10.04
N ASN A 13 1.69 -5.83 -10.41
CA ASN A 13 0.78 -5.28 -11.39
C ASN A 13 -0.50 -4.80 -10.70
N PRO A 14 -0.79 -3.49 -10.73
CA PRO A 14 -1.99 -2.94 -10.10
C PRO A 14 -3.32 -3.56 -10.55
N LYS A 15 -3.35 -4.18 -11.74
CA LYS A 15 -4.55 -4.90 -12.23
C LYS A 15 -4.79 -6.24 -11.52
N ASN A 16 -3.77 -6.78 -10.87
CA ASN A 16 -3.82 -8.08 -10.19
C ASN A 16 -4.02 -7.94 -8.67
N GLN A 17 -4.26 -6.74 -8.17
CA GLN A 17 -4.48 -6.49 -6.74
C GLN A 17 -5.53 -7.45 -6.18
N ASN A 18 -5.17 -8.16 -5.14
CA ASN A 18 -6.03 -9.18 -4.51
C ASN A 18 -6.59 -8.74 -3.15
N GLY A 19 -6.14 -7.61 -2.62
CA GLY A 19 -6.56 -7.07 -1.32
C GLY A 19 -6.04 -7.87 -0.13
N ILE A 20 -5.00 -8.68 -0.31
CA ILE A 20 -4.39 -9.54 0.72
C ILE A 20 -2.91 -9.20 0.82
N VAL A 21 -2.41 -8.95 2.03
CA VAL A 21 -0.99 -8.69 2.27
C VAL A 21 -0.50 -9.39 3.55
N ALA A 22 0.81 -9.45 3.70
CA ALA A 22 1.49 -9.95 4.88
C ALA A 22 1.72 -8.81 5.89
N PHE A 23 0.95 -8.77 6.97
CA PHE A 23 1.11 -7.78 8.04
C PHE A 23 2.17 -8.21 9.05
N ASP A 24 3.09 -7.31 9.40
CA ASP A 24 4.03 -7.52 10.50
C ASP A 24 3.30 -7.38 11.85
N THR A 25 3.25 -8.47 12.58
CA THR A 25 2.59 -8.58 13.90
C THR A 25 3.61 -8.68 15.04
N SER A 26 4.90 -8.56 14.78
CA SER A 26 5.97 -8.82 15.73
C SER A 26 5.91 -7.97 17.00
N SER A 27 5.38 -6.75 16.92
CA SER A 27 5.26 -5.83 18.04
C SER A 27 3.89 -5.84 18.74
N PHE A 28 2.93 -6.63 18.27
CA PHE A 28 1.54 -6.54 18.71
C PHE A 28 1.35 -6.86 20.19
N GLU A 29 1.82 -8.02 20.63
CA GLU A 29 1.61 -8.45 22.02
C GLU A 29 2.23 -7.47 23.00
N ASN A 30 3.44 -7.00 22.73
CA ASN A 30 4.11 -6.02 23.57
C ASN A 30 3.33 -4.71 23.66
N THR A 31 2.79 -4.26 22.52
CA THR A 31 2.00 -3.01 22.46
C THR A 31 0.66 -3.16 23.19
N ILE A 32 0.00 -4.30 23.03
CA ILE A 32 -1.32 -4.57 23.62
C ILE A 32 -1.20 -4.74 25.13
N LEU A 33 -0.18 -5.46 25.60
CA LEU A 33 0.06 -5.72 27.02
C LEU A 33 0.53 -4.47 27.76
N GLY A 34 1.22 -3.53 27.08
CA GLY A 34 1.72 -2.32 27.73
C GLY A 34 2.65 -2.59 28.92
N GLY A 35 3.43 -3.68 28.84
CA GLY A 35 4.33 -4.13 29.91
C GLY A 35 3.69 -5.03 30.98
N GLN A 36 2.41 -5.37 30.87
CA GLN A 36 1.77 -6.36 31.76
C GLN A 36 2.26 -7.76 31.40
N THR A 37 2.42 -8.60 32.43
CA THR A 37 2.84 -9.99 32.30
C THR A 37 1.82 -10.94 32.89
N GLY A 38 1.85 -12.21 32.47
CA GLY A 38 0.96 -13.25 33.00
C GLY A 38 -0.49 -13.14 32.58
N MET A 39 -0.79 -12.37 31.54
CA MET A 39 -2.13 -12.27 30.94
C MET A 39 -2.30 -13.33 29.84
N THR A 40 -3.53 -13.79 29.65
CA THR A 40 -3.92 -14.62 28.50
C THR A 40 -4.45 -13.72 27.39
N ILE A 41 -3.95 -13.90 26.17
CA ILE A 41 -4.41 -13.17 25.00
C ILE A 41 -5.09 -14.12 24.04
N SER A 42 -6.26 -13.73 23.56
CA SER A 42 -7.01 -14.45 22.54
C SER A 42 -7.33 -13.52 21.38
N TYR A 43 -7.19 -14.02 20.16
CA TYR A 43 -7.44 -13.27 18.93
C TYR A 43 -8.61 -13.90 18.18
N PHE A 44 -9.42 -13.05 17.56
CA PHE A 44 -10.56 -13.46 16.73
C PHE A 44 -10.55 -12.62 15.45
N ASP A 45 -10.84 -13.26 14.33
CA ASP A 45 -10.99 -12.58 13.04
C ASP A 45 -12.26 -11.72 12.99
N GLY A 46 -12.46 -11.02 11.88
CA GLY A 46 -13.64 -10.18 11.66
C GLY A 46 -14.98 -10.92 11.66
N LYS A 47 -14.95 -12.27 11.58
CA LYS A 47 -16.13 -13.14 11.64
C LYS A 47 -16.30 -13.79 13.03
N GLY A 48 -15.38 -13.54 13.95
CA GLY A 48 -15.39 -14.11 15.30
C GLY A 48 -14.74 -15.49 15.40
N VAL A 49 -14.04 -15.95 14.37
CA VAL A 49 -13.29 -17.21 14.41
C VAL A 49 -12.01 -17.01 15.19
N THR A 50 -11.70 -17.93 16.11
CA THR A 50 -10.47 -17.88 16.91
C THR A 50 -9.24 -18.06 16.02
N LEU A 51 -8.28 -17.15 16.20
CA LEU A 51 -6.95 -17.20 15.60
C LEU A 51 -5.93 -17.76 16.59
N SER A 52 -4.74 -18.12 16.09
CA SER A 52 -3.64 -18.55 16.96
C SER A 52 -3.18 -17.41 17.88
N SER A 53 -2.69 -17.78 19.06
CA SER A 53 -2.05 -16.87 20.00
C SER A 53 -0.66 -17.45 20.34
N PRO A 54 0.43 -16.73 20.04
CA PRO A 54 0.49 -15.44 19.35
C PRO A 54 -0.04 -15.48 17.91
N LEU A 55 -0.36 -14.31 17.34
CA LEU A 55 -0.68 -14.21 15.91
C LEU A 55 0.53 -14.64 15.08
N PRO A 56 0.31 -15.28 13.91
CA PRO A 56 1.40 -15.55 12.98
C PRO A 56 2.13 -14.25 12.60
N ASN A 57 3.43 -14.33 12.45
CA ASN A 57 4.22 -13.22 11.91
C ASN A 57 5.02 -13.69 10.69
N PRO A 58 4.70 -13.20 9.49
CA PRO A 58 3.62 -12.27 9.18
C PRO A 58 2.22 -12.90 9.23
N LEU A 59 1.21 -12.07 9.49
CA LEU A 59 -0.20 -12.44 9.34
C LEU A 59 -0.68 -12.10 7.93
N VAL A 60 -0.90 -13.11 7.10
CA VAL A 60 -1.46 -12.91 5.75
C VAL A 60 -2.96 -12.71 5.86
N SER A 61 -3.44 -11.55 5.44
CA SER A 61 -4.85 -11.19 5.63
C SER A 61 -5.31 -10.13 4.63
N ALA A 62 -6.61 -10.15 4.35
CA ALA A 62 -7.32 -9.01 3.78
C ALA A 62 -7.61 -7.96 4.86
N SER A 63 -8.17 -6.80 4.45
CA SER A 63 -8.66 -5.79 5.39
C SER A 63 -9.73 -6.40 6.29
N GLN A 64 -9.52 -6.33 7.59
CA GLN A 64 -10.48 -6.78 8.61
C GLN A 64 -10.20 -6.18 9.98
N ASN A 65 -11.09 -6.38 10.91
CA ASN A 65 -10.92 -6.05 12.32
C ASN A 65 -10.57 -7.30 13.11
N ILE A 66 -9.37 -7.36 13.68
CA ILE A 66 -9.01 -8.41 14.64
C ILE A 66 -9.49 -7.98 16.01
N LYS A 67 -10.36 -8.77 16.63
CA LYS A 67 -10.74 -8.60 18.02
C LYS A 67 -9.71 -9.27 18.91
N VAL A 68 -9.24 -8.54 19.92
CA VAL A 68 -8.27 -9.02 20.90
C VAL A 68 -8.91 -9.00 22.26
N LYS A 69 -8.90 -10.13 22.95
CA LYS A 69 -9.31 -10.26 24.33
C LYS A 69 -8.08 -10.54 25.20
N ILE A 70 -7.91 -9.75 26.23
CA ILE A 70 -6.84 -9.90 27.23
C ILE A 70 -7.52 -10.20 28.55
N GLU A 71 -7.20 -11.30 29.19
CA GLU A 71 -7.84 -11.70 30.43
C GLU A 71 -6.83 -12.13 31.49
N ASN A 72 -7.21 -11.94 32.75
CA ASN A 72 -6.46 -12.45 33.87
C ASN A 72 -6.76 -13.95 34.04
N PRO A 73 -5.76 -14.84 33.91
CA PRO A 73 -5.99 -16.29 33.99
C PRO A 73 -6.51 -16.76 35.35
N ILE A 74 -6.24 -16.00 36.42
CA ILE A 74 -6.71 -16.32 37.78
C ILE A 74 -8.18 -15.90 37.94
N ASN A 75 -8.61 -14.84 37.28
CA ASN A 75 -9.99 -14.37 37.28
C ASN A 75 -10.42 -13.97 35.85
N PRO A 76 -10.97 -14.91 35.07
CA PRO A 76 -11.39 -14.69 33.69
C PRO A 76 -12.49 -13.64 33.50
N SER A 77 -13.20 -13.27 34.58
CA SER A 77 -14.16 -12.15 34.54
C SER A 77 -13.48 -10.79 34.46
N CYS A 78 -12.19 -10.71 34.79
CA CYS A 78 -11.35 -9.52 34.61
C CYS A 78 -10.69 -9.58 33.24
N PHE A 79 -11.34 -9.00 32.24
CA PHE A 79 -10.83 -8.94 30.89
C PHE A 79 -10.97 -7.56 30.27
N ALA A 80 -10.21 -7.30 29.22
CA ALA A 80 -10.34 -6.14 28.36
C ALA A 80 -10.41 -6.61 26.90
N GLU A 81 -11.22 -5.93 26.11
CA GLU A 81 -11.29 -6.17 24.68
C GLU A 81 -10.78 -4.94 23.90
N ARG A 82 -10.16 -5.21 22.78
CA ARG A 82 -9.69 -4.20 21.83
C ARG A 82 -9.96 -4.67 20.41
N VAL A 83 -10.04 -3.72 19.50
CA VAL A 83 -10.12 -3.99 18.07
C VAL A 83 -8.84 -3.46 17.44
N LEU A 84 -8.24 -4.27 16.61
CA LEU A 84 -7.07 -3.97 15.81
C LEU A 84 -7.48 -3.99 14.34
N PRO A 85 -7.67 -2.82 13.72
CA PRO A 85 -8.00 -2.75 12.31
C PRO A 85 -6.77 -3.07 11.44
N LEU A 86 -6.91 -4.03 10.55
CA LEU A 86 -6.00 -4.30 9.44
C LEU A 86 -6.57 -3.65 8.19
N LYS A 87 -5.76 -2.89 7.47
CA LYS A 87 -6.19 -2.23 6.24
C LYS A 87 -5.18 -2.43 5.13
N VAL A 88 -5.60 -3.10 4.08
CA VAL A 88 -4.89 -3.15 2.80
C VAL A 88 -5.25 -1.90 2.01
N ILE A 89 -4.24 -1.18 1.57
CA ILE A 89 -4.38 0.03 0.77
C ILE A 89 -4.11 -0.34 -0.68
N PRO A 90 -5.05 -0.14 -1.59
CA PRO A 90 -4.85 -0.47 -2.99
C PRO A 90 -3.76 0.41 -3.61
N LEU A 91 -3.02 -0.15 -4.55
CA LEU A 91 -2.10 0.59 -5.41
C LEU A 91 -2.86 1.52 -6.36
N PRO A 92 -2.23 2.56 -6.91
CA PRO A 92 -2.81 3.37 -7.97
C PRO A 92 -3.23 2.51 -9.16
N ASN A 93 -4.41 2.77 -9.73
CA ASN A 93 -4.87 2.09 -10.93
C ASN A 93 -4.22 2.70 -12.16
N VAL A 94 -3.08 2.16 -12.55
CA VAL A 94 -2.30 2.59 -13.72
C VAL A 94 -2.54 1.61 -14.87
N ASP A 95 -2.86 2.11 -16.04
CA ASP A 95 -2.93 1.30 -17.25
C ASP A 95 -1.52 1.08 -17.80
N LEU A 96 -0.87 0.06 -17.29
CA LEU A 96 0.33 -0.48 -17.89
C LEU A 96 -0.11 -1.18 -19.17
N ASN A 97 0.19 -0.65 -20.35
CA ASN A 97 -0.01 -1.37 -21.62
C ASN A 97 0.52 -2.80 -21.48
N GLU A 98 0.01 -3.75 -22.28
CA GLU A 98 0.29 -5.19 -22.12
C GLU A 98 1.77 -5.55 -21.93
N ASN A 99 2.69 -4.66 -22.37
CA ASN A 99 4.14 -4.79 -22.20
C ASN A 99 4.73 -3.74 -21.22
N GLY A 100 3.90 -2.97 -20.51
CA GLY A 100 4.36 -1.94 -19.56
C GLY A 100 5.12 -0.76 -20.19
N SER A 101 5.19 -0.70 -21.50
CA SER A 101 5.87 0.37 -22.22
C SER A 101 5.23 0.66 -23.58
N TYR A 102 5.32 1.88 -24.01
CA TYR A 102 5.00 2.29 -25.38
C TYR A 102 6.10 3.22 -25.91
N SER A 103 6.22 3.29 -27.23
CA SER A 103 7.20 4.16 -27.89
C SER A 103 6.49 5.32 -28.56
N GLU A 104 6.95 6.52 -28.25
CA GLU A 104 6.58 7.74 -28.93
C GLU A 104 7.76 8.26 -29.75
N LEU A 105 7.49 8.75 -30.96
CA LEU A 105 8.52 9.26 -31.81
C LEU A 105 8.82 10.73 -31.51
N VAL A 106 10.03 11.00 -31.03
CA VAL A 106 10.55 12.37 -30.87
C VAL A 106 11.41 12.74 -32.08
N CYS A 107 10.96 13.72 -32.86
CA CYS A 107 11.69 14.22 -34.01
C CYS A 107 12.72 15.26 -33.56
N THR A 108 13.95 14.86 -33.30
CA THR A 108 15.04 15.75 -32.82
C THR A 108 15.57 16.68 -33.87
N ASN A 109 15.29 16.46 -35.17
CA ASN A 109 15.68 17.31 -36.30
C ASN A 109 14.68 18.46 -36.57
N ILE A 110 13.56 18.50 -35.82
CA ILE A 110 12.57 19.58 -35.91
C ILE A 110 12.65 20.42 -34.64
N ILE A 111 13.09 21.65 -34.78
CA ILE A 111 13.22 22.58 -33.65
C ILE A 111 11.84 22.81 -33.01
N GLY A 112 11.76 22.58 -31.69
CA GLY A 112 10.52 22.77 -30.92
C GLY A 112 9.50 21.59 -31.01
N TYR A 113 9.86 20.50 -31.69
CA TYR A 113 9.00 19.30 -31.68
C TYR A 113 8.97 18.68 -30.29
N THR A 114 7.77 18.43 -29.81
CA THR A 114 7.53 17.80 -28.49
C THR A 114 6.42 16.77 -28.58
N VAL A 115 6.45 15.80 -27.67
CA VAL A 115 5.39 14.82 -27.47
C VAL A 115 4.90 14.92 -26.03
N THR A 116 3.64 14.55 -25.79
CA THR A 116 3.08 14.48 -24.44
C THR A 116 3.00 13.02 -24.02
N LEU A 117 3.72 12.67 -22.96
CA LEU A 117 3.64 11.37 -22.33
C LEU A 117 2.56 11.40 -21.23
N ASN A 118 1.86 10.28 -21.03
CA ASN A 118 0.83 10.13 -20.02
C ASN A 118 1.20 8.98 -19.07
N ALA A 119 0.98 9.18 -17.76
CA ALA A 119 1.23 8.18 -16.73
C ALA A 119 0.25 6.99 -16.78
N GLY A 120 -0.70 6.97 -17.69
CA GLY A 120 -1.64 5.84 -17.83
C GLY A 120 -2.69 5.74 -16.73
N VAL A 121 -2.87 6.78 -15.93
CA VAL A 121 -3.88 6.78 -14.86
C VAL A 121 -5.25 7.08 -15.44
N SER A 122 -6.20 6.19 -15.18
CA SER A 122 -7.58 6.32 -15.63
C SER A 122 -8.54 6.74 -14.51
N GLY A 123 -9.60 7.47 -14.89
CA GLY A 123 -10.70 7.84 -13.99
C GLY A 123 -10.47 9.10 -13.16
N SER A 124 -11.39 9.36 -12.21
CA SER A 124 -11.38 10.56 -11.35
C SER A 124 -10.24 10.60 -10.33
N SER A 125 -9.52 9.49 -10.18
CA SER A 125 -8.42 9.35 -9.20
C SER A 125 -7.12 10.03 -9.64
N ALA A 126 -6.97 10.38 -10.93
CA ALA A 126 -5.74 10.99 -11.45
C ALA A 126 -5.33 12.27 -10.70
N SER A 127 -6.30 13.05 -10.21
CA SER A 127 -6.04 14.27 -9.44
C SER A 127 -5.66 14.02 -7.97
N THR A 128 -5.81 12.80 -7.48
CA THR A 128 -5.53 12.42 -6.09
C THR A 128 -4.17 11.74 -5.92
N TYR A 129 -3.52 11.41 -7.03
CA TYR A 129 -2.21 10.79 -7.03
C TYR A 129 -1.09 11.82 -7.16
N THR A 130 0.09 11.43 -6.72
CA THR A 130 1.34 12.18 -6.92
C THR A 130 2.18 11.48 -7.96
N TYR A 131 2.93 12.26 -8.74
CA TYR A 131 3.72 11.78 -9.87
C TYR A 131 5.15 12.26 -9.73
N LYS A 132 6.10 11.39 -10.08
CA LYS A 132 7.52 11.72 -10.24
C LYS A 132 8.01 11.14 -11.55
N TRP A 133 8.48 11.99 -12.42
CA TRP A 133 8.97 11.59 -13.74
C TRP A 133 10.49 11.47 -13.75
N TYR A 134 10.96 10.54 -14.53
CA TYR A 134 12.39 10.26 -14.71
C TYR A 134 12.74 10.20 -16.19
N LEU A 135 13.98 10.60 -16.52
CA LEU A 135 14.62 10.40 -17.82
C LEU A 135 15.90 9.61 -17.60
N ASP A 136 16.02 8.45 -18.23
CA ASP A 136 17.16 7.53 -18.10
C ASP A 136 17.50 7.22 -16.61
N GLY A 137 16.47 7.09 -15.77
CA GLY A 137 16.59 6.83 -14.33
C GLY A 137 16.91 8.04 -13.46
N VAL A 138 17.03 9.24 -14.04
CA VAL A 138 17.26 10.49 -13.29
C VAL A 138 15.97 11.27 -13.15
N GLU A 139 15.61 11.66 -11.91
CA GLU A 139 14.39 12.43 -11.64
C GLU A 139 14.38 13.77 -12.40
N ILE A 140 13.25 14.08 -13.03
CA ILE A 140 13.00 15.37 -13.68
C ILE A 140 12.31 16.26 -12.62
N PRO A 141 13.01 17.26 -12.09
CA PRO A 141 12.48 18.06 -10.98
C PRO A 141 11.26 18.89 -11.38
N ASN A 142 10.30 19.00 -10.45
CA ASN A 142 9.05 19.78 -10.58
C ASN A 142 8.02 19.22 -11.59
N GLU A 143 8.25 18.07 -12.18
CA GLU A 143 7.28 17.39 -13.04
C GLU A 143 6.38 16.49 -12.18
N THR A 144 5.24 17.04 -11.71
CA THR A 144 4.33 16.41 -10.75
C THR A 144 2.94 16.13 -11.29
N LYS A 145 2.76 16.28 -12.61
CA LYS A 145 1.45 16.04 -13.27
C LYS A 145 1.38 14.63 -13.85
N SER A 146 0.16 14.15 -14.09
CA SER A 146 -0.09 12.88 -14.76
C SER A 146 0.42 12.84 -16.22
N THR A 147 0.82 13.99 -16.78
CA THR A 147 1.39 14.11 -18.11
C THR A 147 2.64 14.99 -18.09
N ILE A 148 3.59 14.69 -18.97
CA ILE A 148 4.80 15.50 -19.19
C ILE A 148 4.97 15.77 -20.68
N VAL A 149 5.42 16.99 -21.03
CA VAL A 149 5.75 17.37 -22.40
C VAL A 149 7.26 17.24 -22.58
N VAL A 150 7.69 16.42 -23.53
CA VAL A 150 9.10 16.08 -23.73
C VAL A 150 9.54 16.32 -25.18
N GLY A 151 10.75 16.79 -25.36
CA GLY A 151 11.37 17.01 -26.67
C GLY A 151 12.75 16.36 -26.80
N LYS A 152 13.18 15.63 -25.76
CA LYS A 152 14.45 14.91 -25.70
C LYS A 152 14.19 13.40 -25.81
N ALA A 153 14.98 12.69 -26.61
CA ALA A 153 14.93 11.25 -26.68
C ALA A 153 15.56 10.64 -25.41
N GLY A 154 15.02 9.51 -24.95
CA GLY A 154 15.48 8.75 -23.79
C GLY A 154 14.40 7.84 -23.24
N LEU A 155 14.71 7.10 -22.19
CA LEU A 155 13.78 6.25 -21.49
C LEU A 155 13.09 7.07 -20.38
N TYR A 156 11.81 7.35 -20.57
CA TYR A 156 10.99 8.00 -19.57
C TYR A 156 10.27 6.98 -18.71
N SER A 157 10.25 7.22 -17.40
CA SER A 157 9.43 6.46 -16.44
C SER A 157 8.75 7.40 -15.46
N VAL A 158 7.70 6.90 -14.82
CA VAL A 158 6.93 7.67 -13.84
C VAL A 158 6.56 6.80 -12.66
N ASP A 159 6.81 7.29 -11.45
CA ASP A 159 6.27 6.74 -10.22
C ASP A 159 4.93 7.40 -9.93
N VAL A 160 3.92 6.59 -9.69
CA VAL A 160 2.56 7.04 -9.34
C VAL A 160 2.23 6.55 -7.96
N SER A 161 1.98 7.46 -7.02
CA SER A 161 1.66 7.09 -5.65
C SER A 161 0.36 7.74 -5.16
N ASN A 162 -0.37 7.05 -4.29
CA ASN A 162 -1.54 7.59 -3.63
C ASN A 162 -1.17 8.37 -2.36
N SER A 163 -2.16 8.94 -1.67
CA SER A 163 -1.98 9.71 -0.44
C SER A 163 -1.37 8.93 0.74
N ASN A 164 -1.26 7.61 0.63
CA ASN A 164 -0.63 6.74 1.63
C ASN A 164 0.77 6.28 1.20
N ASN A 165 1.33 6.86 0.15
CA ASN A 165 2.62 6.50 -0.46
C ASN A 165 2.69 5.05 -0.98
N CYS A 166 1.57 4.45 -1.35
CA CYS A 166 1.56 3.19 -2.08
C CYS A 166 1.77 3.46 -3.57
N PHE A 167 2.69 2.73 -4.22
CA PHE A 167 3.12 2.90 -5.62
C PHE A 167 3.51 1.55 -6.22
#